data_926fdb1d579a220e82181eb3ec1b32fe
#
_entry.id   926fdb1d579a220e82181eb3ec1b32fe
#
_cell.length_a   1.000
_cell.length_b   1.000
_cell.length_c   1.000
_cell.angle_alpha   90.00
_cell.angle_beta   90.00
_cell.angle_gamma   90.00
#
_symmetry.space_group_name_H-M   'P 1'
#
loop_
_entity.id
_entity.type
_entity.pdbx_description
1 polymer ?
#
loop_
_entity_poly.entity_id
_entity_poly.type
_entity_poly.pdbx_seq_one_letter_code
_entity_poly.pdbx_strand_id
1 'polypeptide(L)'
;LPAARGHALEPWAAYWELKARLNEAMPQEVQAFMQRYAGSYQEDRLRNDWLLLLGQRREWGQFADLHPHYRMSDDREVRCYALLIDQIKGTAPASAADDVRSNWYALRDADDGCTHAAGELYSYKKLSALDIWRKARLGAEANRPRVVRAAVEIVAPEALTQLKEVLDSPSKYLLARNMAGSRVRQELVLLALIKLASGDPDSAAHQLDSKWSEYLSAEERNWAWGVIGKSAAQKLSGSAHGYFSNVTRNSHLNDDLLGWKVRAALRAGQWKAVGNVVDAMGAEARQDSTWVYWKARAML
;
A
#
# COMPACT_ATOMS: atom_id res chain seq x y z
N LEU A 1 -2.92 15.19 36.05
CA LEU A 1 -3.44 16.34 35.30
C LEU A 1 -3.92 17.55 36.13
N PRO A 2 -3.80 17.58 37.49
CA PRO A 2 -4.34 18.69 38.28
C PRO A 2 -3.74 20.05 37.87
N ALA A 3 -2.46 20.09 37.54
CA ALA A 3 -1.75 21.32 37.14
C ALA A 3 -2.21 21.89 35.78
N ALA A 4 -2.86 21.13 34.93
CA ALA A 4 -3.32 21.60 33.61
C ALA A 4 -4.78 22.08 33.63
N ARG A 5 -5.50 21.94 34.75
CA ARG A 5 -6.93 22.32 34.83
C ARG A 5 -7.14 23.81 34.56
N GLY A 6 -8.07 24.11 33.67
CA GLY A 6 -8.40 25.48 33.26
C GLY A 6 -7.40 26.13 32.32
N HIS A 7 -6.30 25.48 31.97
CA HIS A 7 -5.36 25.98 30.99
C HIS A 7 -5.84 25.70 29.56
N ALA A 8 -5.54 26.56 28.59
CA ALA A 8 -5.94 26.38 27.19
C ALA A 8 -5.44 25.05 26.57
N LEU A 9 -4.36 24.48 27.07
CA LEU A 9 -3.80 23.19 26.64
C LEU A 9 -4.32 21.98 27.46
N GLU A 10 -5.25 22.17 28.38
CA GLU A 10 -5.82 21.07 29.18
C GLU A 10 -6.34 19.94 28.28
N PRO A 11 -7.09 20.17 27.18
CA PRO A 11 -7.58 19.08 26.32
C PRO A 11 -6.45 18.23 25.74
N TRP A 12 -5.31 18.85 25.38
CA TRP A 12 -4.14 18.12 24.88
C TRP A 12 -3.48 17.27 25.98
N ALA A 13 -3.31 17.83 27.18
CA ALA A 13 -2.73 17.08 28.29
C ALA A 13 -3.60 15.88 28.67
N ALA A 14 -4.92 16.06 28.70
CA ALA A 14 -5.89 14.99 28.96
C ALA A 14 -5.89 13.93 27.86
N TYR A 15 -5.83 14.35 26.58
CA TYR A 15 -5.75 13.44 25.45
C TYR A 15 -4.49 12.56 25.51
N TRP A 16 -3.30 13.17 25.69
CA TRP A 16 -2.05 12.40 25.74
C TRP A 16 -1.98 11.44 26.93
N GLU A 17 -2.50 11.84 28.08
CA GLU A 17 -2.59 10.96 29.26
C GLU A 17 -3.47 9.74 28.98
N LEU A 18 -4.69 9.95 28.48
CA LEU A 18 -5.62 8.87 28.22
C LEU A 18 -5.14 7.99 27.06
N LYS A 19 -4.59 8.58 26.02
CA LYS A 19 -4.00 7.85 24.89
C LYS A 19 -2.86 6.93 25.32
N ALA A 20 -1.99 7.38 26.22
CA ALA A 20 -0.85 6.58 26.69
C ALA A 20 -1.26 5.27 27.37
N ARG A 21 -2.46 5.24 27.97
CA ARG A 21 -3.01 4.06 28.64
C ARG A 21 -4.32 3.56 28.02
N LEU A 22 -4.57 3.89 26.76
CA LEU A 22 -5.85 3.62 26.08
C LEU A 22 -6.19 2.13 26.08
N ASN A 23 -5.21 1.25 26.00
CA ASN A 23 -5.39 -0.20 26.08
C ASN A 23 -5.94 -0.68 27.43
N GLU A 24 -5.74 0.10 28.51
CA GLU A 24 -6.15 -0.21 29.88
C GLU A 24 -7.39 0.60 30.28
N ALA A 25 -7.74 1.64 29.50
CA ALA A 25 -8.82 2.55 29.80
C ALA A 25 -10.18 1.84 29.74
N MET A 26 -11.02 2.15 30.73
CA MET A 26 -12.42 1.70 30.71
C MET A 26 -13.24 2.52 29.70
N PRO A 27 -14.22 1.92 29.00
CA PRO A 27 -15.08 2.65 28.06
C PRO A 27 -15.70 3.93 28.63
N GLN A 28 -16.05 3.91 29.94
CA GLN A 28 -16.61 5.05 30.64
C GLN A 28 -15.64 6.23 30.74
N GLU A 29 -14.33 5.97 30.88
CA GLU A 29 -13.31 7.02 30.92
C GLU A 29 -13.18 7.70 29.55
N VAL A 30 -13.22 6.90 28.47
CA VAL A 30 -13.20 7.39 27.08
C VAL A 30 -14.44 8.23 26.79
N GLN A 31 -15.63 7.76 27.21
CA GLN A 31 -16.88 8.52 27.07
C GLN A 31 -16.85 9.82 27.86
N ALA A 32 -16.38 9.80 29.10
CA ALA A 32 -16.26 11.00 29.93
C ALA A 32 -15.31 12.05 29.30
N PHE A 33 -14.22 11.60 28.70
CA PHE A 33 -13.33 12.49 27.94
C PHE A 33 -14.06 13.11 26.73
N MET A 34 -14.74 12.29 25.93
CA MET A 34 -15.48 12.75 24.74
C MET A 34 -16.59 13.75 25.10
N GLN A 35 -17.30 13.52 26.21
CA GLN A 35 -18.31 14.44 26.70
C GLN A 35 -17.72 15.76 27.19
N ARG A 36 -16.61 15.69 27.97
CA ARG A 36 -15.95 16.87 28.54
C ARG A 36 -15.39 17.79 27.45
N TYR A 37 -14.82 17.24 26.40
CA TYR A 37 -14.17 17.99 25.32
C TYR A 37 -14.98 17.97 24.02
N ALA A 38 -16.30 17.80 24.12
CA ALA A 38 -17.20 17.70 22.98
C ALA A 38 -17.00 18.86 21.98
N GLY A 39 -16.96 18.54 20.69
CA GLY A 39 -16.76 19.48 19.60
C GLY A 39 -15.29 19.89 19.34
N SER A 40 -14.34 19.48 20.21
CA SER A 40 -12.92 19.77 20.01
C SER A 40 -12.25 18.80 19.05
N TYR A 41 -11.08 19.20 18.53
CA TYR A 41 -10.20 18.32 17.76
C TYR A 41 -9.76 17.10 18.58
N GLN A 42 -9.43 17.28 19.85
CA GLN A 42 -8.94 16.23 20.74
C GLN A 42 -9.98 15.16 21.00
N GLU A 43 -11.26 15.55 21.09
CA GLU A 43 -12.38 14.59 21.21
C GLU A 43 -12.40 13.65 20.00
N ASP A 44 -12.37 14.21 18.79
CA ASP A 44 -12.50 13.39 17.57
C ASP A 44 -11.22 12.60 17.30
N ARG A 45 -10.05 13.14 17.69
CA ARG A 45 -8.78 12.41 17.63
C ARG A 45 -8.76 11.21 18.57
N LEU A 46 -9.27 11.36 19.81
CA LEU A 46 -9.41 10.21 20.72
C LEU A 46 -10.43 9.19 20.19
N ARG A 47 -11.51 9.66 19.55
CA ARG A 47 -12.48 8.78 18.89
C ARG A 47 -11.82 7.95 17.82
N ASN A 48 -10.96 8.52 16.98
CA ASN A 48 -10.15 7.79 16.02
C ASN A 48 -9.30 6.70 16.70
N ASP A 49 -8.51 7.07 17.72
CA ASP A 49 -7.63 6.14 18.41
C ASP A 49 -8.45 4.99 19.09
N TRP A 50 -9.64 5.31 19.62
CA TRP A 50 -10.51 4.31 20.22
C TRP A 50 -11.16 3.40 19.17
N LEU A 51 -11.58 3.93 18.01
CA LEU A 51 -12.09 3.13 16.89
C LEU A 51 -11.03 2.14 16.40
N LEU A 52 -9.78 2.57 16.25
CA LEU A 52 -8.68 1.67 15.90
C LEU A 52 -8.53 0.53 16.91
N LEU A 53 -8.58 0.84 18.20
CA LEU A 53 -8.48 -0.16 19.25
C LEU A 53 -9.67 -1.12 19.27
N LEU A 54 -10.90 -0.61 19.13
CA LEU A 54 -12.10 -1.44 19.02
C LEU A 54 -12.03 -2.36 17.79
N GLY A 55 -11.57 -1.85 16.67
CA GLY A 55 -11.34 -2.63 15.45
C GLY A 55 -10.34 -3.76 15.67
N GLN A 56 -9.18 -3.47 16.27
CA GLN A 56 -8.15 -4.47 16.61
C GLN A 56 -8.68 -5.56 17.56
N ARG A 57 -9.57 -5.18 18.49
CA ARG A 57 -10.22 -6.11 19.44
C ARG A 57 -11.42 -6.84 18.85
N ARG A 58 -11.83 -6.50 17.60
CA ARG A 58 -13.03 -7.06 16.95
C ARG A 58 -14.34 -6.75 17.72
N GLU A 59 -14.35 -5.64 18.45
CA GLU A 59 -15.53 -5.16 19.20
C GLU A 59 -16.50 -4.41 18.27
N TRP A 60 -17.03 -5.14 17.27
CA TRP A 60 -17.79 -4.57 16.15
C TRP A 60 -19.03 -3.80 16.55
N GLY A 61 -19.72 -4.20 17.65
CA GLY A 61 -20.89 -3.49 18.18
C GLY A 61 -20.53 -2.08 18.62
N GLN A 62 -19.54 -1.96 19.52
CA GLN A 62 -19.10 -0.67 20.04
C GLN A 62 -18.48 0.22 18.92
N PHE A 63 -17.76 -0.40 17.99
CA PHE A 63 -17.24 0.31 16.81
C PHE A 63 -18.39 0.91 15.98
N ALA A 64 -19.40 0.11 15.65
CA ALA A 64 -20.53 0.54 14.83
C ALA A 64 -21.36 1.65 15.48
N ASP A 65 -21.49 1.64 16.81
CA ASP A 65 -22.19 2.68 17.57
C ASP A 65 -21.38 4.00 17.59
N LEU A 66 -20.06 3.91 17.64
CA LEU A 66 -19.18 5.07 17.75
C LEU A 66 -18.82 5.70 16.40
N HIS A 67 -18.66 4.89 15.35
CA HIS A 67 -18.18 5.33 14.04
C HIS A 67 -19.01 6.48 13.39
N PRO A 68 -20.37 6.51 13.49
CA PRO A 68 -21.16 7.61 12.94
C PRO A 68 -20.84 8.99 13.52
N HIS A 69 -20.20 9.03 14.67
CA HIS A 69 -19.80 10.26 15.36
C HIS A 69 -18.37 10.71 15.01
N TYR A 70 -17.64 9.94 14.19
CA TYR A 70 -16.29 10.26 13.76
C TYR A 70 -16.32 11.27 12.60
N ARG A 71 -15.96 12.53 12.91
CA ARG A 71 -16.11 13.67 12.00
C ARG A 71 -14.94 13.84 11.03
N MET A 72 -13.71 13.59 11.48
CA MET A 72 -12.51 13.74 10.65
C MET A 72 -12.54 12.80 9.45
N SER A 73 -12.99 11.57 9.64
CA SER A 73 -13.16 10.55 8.57
C SER A 73 -11.96 10.40 7.66
N ASP A 74 -10.75 10.70 8.14
CA ASP A 74 -9.49 10.73 7.37
C ASP A 74 -8.63 9.49 7.55
N ASP A 75 -8.92 8.65 8.55
CA ASP A 75 -8.17 7.43 8.84
C ASP A 75 -8.61 6.27 7.92
N ARG A 76 -7.68 5.78 7.12
CA ARG A 76 -7.90 4.70 6.14
C ARG A 76 -8.18 3.36 6.81
N GLU A 77 -7.52 3.09 7.94
CA GLU A 77 -7.70 1.84 8.67
C GLU A 77 -9.07 1.77 9.32
N VAL A 78 -9.53 2.87 9.95
CA VAL A 78 -10.90 3.01 10.48
C VAL A 78 -11.94 2.80 9.37
N ARG A 79 -11.69 3.38 8.18
CA ARG A 79 -12.58 3.21 7.02
C ARG A 79 -12.66 1.75 6.56
N CYS A 80 -11.54 1.03 6.56
CA CYS A 80 -11.53 -0.39 6.21
C CYS A 80 -12.33 -1.23 7.22
N TYR A 81 -12.21 -0.96 8.53
CA TYR A 81 -13.04 -1.63 9.54
C TYR A 81 -14.53 -1.36 9.33
N ALA A 82 -14.91 -0.11 9.05
CA ALA A 82 -16.31 0.24 8.81
C ALA A 82 -16.87 -0.52 7.60
N LEU A 83 -16.16 -0.54 6.48
CA LEU A 83 -16.56 -1.29 5.28
C LEU A 83 -16.66 -2.80 5.53
N LEU A 84 -15.77 -3.36 6.34
CA LEU A 84 -15.85 -4.76 6.74
C LEU A 84 -17.08 -5.03 7.59
N ILE A 85 -17.40 -4.18 8.56
CA ILE A 85 -18.60 -4.31 9.41
C ILE A 85 -19.86 -4.26 8.54
N ASP A 86 -19.91 -3.32 7.58
CA ASP A 86 -21.03 -3.24 6.63
C ASP A 86 -21.14 -4.51 5.77
N GLN A 87 -20.01 -5.08 5.35
CA GLN A 87 -19.99 -6.35 4.62
C GLN A 87 -20.54 -7.51 5.49
N ILE A 88 -20.15 -7.59 6.75
CA ILE A 88 -20.63 -8.62 7.69
C ILE A 88 -22.15 -8.47 7.92
N LYS A 89 -22.64 -7.23 8.00
CA LYS A 89 -24.07 -6.91 8.16
C LYS A 89 -24.89 -7.07 6.88
N GLY A 90 -24.25 -7.27 5.72
CA GLY A 90 -24.91 -7.31 4.42
C GLY A 90 -25.39 -5.95 3.90
N THR A 91 -24.89 -4.86 4.46
CA THR A 91 -25.23 -3.47 4.09
C THR A 91 -24.13 -2.76 3.30
N ALA A 92 -23.05 -3.47 2.94
CA ALA A 92 -21.92 -2.89 2.25
C ALA A 92 -22.32 -2.36 0.86
N PRO A 93 -21.84 -1.16 0.48
CA PRO A 93 -22.03 -0.64 -0.87
C PRO A 93 -21.33 -1.52 -1.92
N ALA A 94 -21.79 -1.48 -3.16
CA ALA A 94 -21.19 -2.24 -4.27
C ALA A 94 -19.70 -1.93 -4.46
N SER A 95 -19.26 -0.71 -4.12
CA SER A 95 -17.87 -0.26 -4.19
C SER A 95 -16.98 -0.75 -3.04
N ALA A 96 -17.54 -1.38 -2.00
CA ALA A 96 -16.80 -1.68 -0.76
C ALA A 96 -15.47 -2.41 -0.99
N ALA A 97 -15.43 -3.38 -1.90
CA ALA A 97 -14.19 -4.11 -2.21
C ALA A 97 -13.14 -3.20 -2.88
N ASP A 98 -13.56 -2.32 -3.79
CA ASP A 98 -12.68 -1.36 -4.45
C ASP A 98 -12.19 -0.30 -3.47
N ASP A 99 -13.04 0.14 -2.55
CA ASP A 99 -12.69 1.12 -1.51
C ASP A 99 -11.70 0.52 -0.51
N VAL A 100 -11.92 -0.72 -0.05
CA VAL A 100 -10.94 -1.43 0.81
C VAL A 100 -9.62 -1.60 0.09
N ARG A 101 -9.62 -2.05 -1.17
CA ARG A 101 -8.40 -2.21 -1.97
C ARG A 101 -7.64 -0.89 -2.11
N SER A 102 -8.34 0.20 -2.44
CA SER A 102 -7.74 1.53 -2.61
C SER A 102 -7.11 2.04 -1.30
N ASN A 103 -7.84 1.95 -0.18
CA ASN A 103 -7.33 2.35 1.11
C ASN A 103 -6.12 1.50 1.53
N TRP A 104 -6.18 0.18 1.35
CA TRP A 104 -5.11 -0.74 1.69
C TRP A 104 -3.83 -0.49 0.87
N TYR A 105 -3.96 -0.25 -0.45
CA TYR A 105 -2.81 0.06 -1.31
C TYR A 105 -2.15 1.38 -0.93
N ALA A 106 -2.92 2.36 -0.50
CA ALA A 106 -2.41 3.66 -0.07
C ALA A 106 -1.67 3.63 1.27
N LEU A 107 -1.91 2.62 2.13
CA LEU A 107 -1.18 2.43 3.37
C LEU A 107 0.21 1.85 3.09
N ARG A 108 1.24 2.60 3.46
CA ARG A 108 2.63 2.21 3.23
C ARG A 108 3.14 1.19 4.23
N ASP A 109 2.72 1.31 5.48
CA ASP A 109 3.09 0.42 6.57
C ASP A 109 2.02 -0.66 6.79
N ALA A 110 2.37 -1.70 7.52
CA ALA A 110 1.42 -2.75 7.88
C ALA A 110 0.38 -2.19 8.86
N ASP A 111 -0.88 -2.48 8.58
CA ASP A 111 -2.05 -2.12 9.37
C ASP A 111 -2.88 -3.37 9.66
N ASP A 112 -3.71 -3.31 10.67
CA ASP A 112 -4.62 -4.43 10.98
C ASP A 112 -5.93 -4.31 10.20
N GLY A 113 -6.53 -3.12 10.14
CA GLY A 113 -7.88 -2.93 9.63
C GLY A 113 -8.05 -3.26 8.15
N CYS A 114 -7.25 -2.64 7.28
CA CYS A 114 -7.34 -2.91 5.85
C CYS A 114 -6.81 -4.30 5.50
N THR A 115 -5.78 -4.79 6.22
CA THR A 115 -5.27 -6.15 6.03
C THR A 115 -6.31 -7.20 6.38
N HIS A 116 -7.00 -7.04 7.52
CA HIS A 116 -8.08 -7.95 7.92
C HIS A 116 -9.28 -7.86 6.95
N ALA A 117 -9.72 -6.65 6.61
CA ALA A 117 -10.81 -6.46 5.65
C ALA A 117 -10.48 -7.08 4.28
N ALA A 118 -9.24 -6.94 3.80
CA ALA A 118 -8.82 -7.56 2.54
C ALA A 118 -8.82 -9.09 2.61
N GLY A 119 -8.39 -9.68 3.73
CA GLY A 119 -8.44 -11.12 3.96
C GLY A 119 -9.87 -11.68 3.94
N GLU A 120 -10.79 -11.02 4.64
CA GLU A 120 -12.21 -11.40 4.64
C GLU A 120 -12.84 -11.26 3.26
N LEU A 121 -12.60 -10.13 2.56
CA LEU A 121 -13.12 -9.93 1.20
C LEU A 121 -12.51 -10.92 0.19
N TYR A 122 -11.26 -11.35 0.39
CA TYR A 122 -10.66 -12.42 -0.40
C TYR A 122 -11.35 -13.76 -0.15
N SER A 123 -11.65 -14.10 1.11
CA SER A 123 -12.41 -15.32 1.45
C SER A 123 -13.81 -15.33 0.84
N TYR A 124 -14.48 -14.18 0.79
CA TYR A 124 -15.78 -13.98 0.12
C TYR A 124 -15.70 -13.86 -1.41
N LYS A 125 -14.50 -14.01 -2.02
CA LYS A 125 -14.25 -13.86 -3.47
C LYS A 125 -14.63 -12.48 -4.02
N LYS A 126 -14.61 -11.46 -3.18
CA LYS A 126 -14.80 -10.05 -3.54
C LYS A 126 -13.48 -9.38 -3.98
N LEU A 127 -12.35 -9.85 -3.45
CA LEU A 127 -11.01 -9.52 -3.93
C LEU A 127 -10.39 -10.76 -4.59
N SER A 128 -9.57 -10.53 -5.61
CA SER A 128 -8.84 -11.59 -6.30
C SER A 128 -7.47 -11.86 -5.64
N ALA A 129 -6.89 -13.03 -5.90
CA ALA A 129 -5.52 -13.31 -5.49
C ALA A 129 -4.51 -12.27 -6.04
N LEU A 130 -4.76 -11.74 -7.24
CA LEU A 130 -3.92 -10.72 -7.84
C LEU A 130 -3.94 -9.41 -7.04
N ASP A 131 -5.09 -9.02 -6.47
CA ASP A 131 -5.19 -7.84 -5.61
C ASP A 131 -4.30 -8.00 -4.37
N ILE A 132 -4.30 -9.18 -3.77
CA ILE A 132 -3.46 -9.47 -2.61
C ILE A 132 -1.97 -9.47 -2.98
N TRP A 133 -1.60 -10.11 -4.10
CA TRP A 133 -0.22 -10.11 -4.58
C TRP A 133 0.28 -8.70 -4.93
N ARG A 134 -0.55 -7.85 -5.50
CA ARG A 134 -0.20 -6.45 -5.76
C ARG A 134 0.14 -5.70 -4.48
N LYS A 135 -0.57 -5.95 -3.39
CA LYS A 135 -0.19 -5.37 -2.08
C LYS A 135 1.18 -5.88 -1.62
N ALA A 136 1.47 -7.17 -1.79
CA ALA A 136 2.80 -7.72 -1.48
C ALA A 136 3.90 -7.02 -2.31
N ARG A 137 3.67 -6.82 -3.61
CA ARG A 137 4.61 -6.10 -4.51
C ARG A 137 4.84 -4.66 -4.05
N LEU A 138 3.78 -3.91 -3.71
CA LEU A 138 3.88 -2.55 -3.16
C LEU A 138 4.68 -2.52 -1.85
N GLY A 139 4.48 -3.51 -0.98
CA GLY A 139 5.27 -3.68 0.24
C GLY A 139 6.75 -3.94 -0.03
N ALA A 140 7.06 -4.76 -1.03
CA ALA A 140 8.43 -5.05 -1.44
C ALA A 140 9.12 -3.80 -2.04
N GLU A 141 8.43 -3.04 -2.90
CA GLU A 141 8.91 -1.76 -3.46
C GLU A 141 9.21 -0.72 -2.36
N ALA A 142 8.34 -0.65 -1.34
CA ALA A 142 8.51 0.27 -0.23
C ALA A 142 9.53 -0.23 0.82
N ASN A 143 10.13 -1.41 0.62
CA ASN A 143 10.99 -2.11 1.58
C ASN A 143 10.32 -2.30 2.95
N ARG A 144 9.06 -2.76 2.93
CA ARG A 144 8.23 -3.04 4.12
C ARG A 144 7.95 -4.54 4.26
N PRO A 145 8.88 -5.33 4.83
CA PRO A 145 8.74 -6.79 4.90
C PRO A 145 7.51 -7.26 5.68
N ARG A 146 7.03 -6.48 6.66
CA ARG A 146 5.80 -6.79 7.40
C ARG A 146 4.56 -6.73 6.50
N VAL A 147 4.49 -5.76 5.59
CA VAL A 147 3.41 -5.64 4.60
C VAL A 147 3.42 -6.80 3.64
N VAL A 148 4.61 -7.16 3.12
CA VAL A 148 4.79 -8.31 2.22
C VAL A 148 4.30 -9.59 2.91
N ARG A 149 4.76 -9.83 4.15
CA ARG A 149 4.38 -11.01 4.92
C ARG A 149 2.88 -11.10 5.15
N ALA A 150 2.25 -10.01 5.60
CA ALA A 150 0.81 -9.97 5.86
C ALA A 150 -0.02 -10.28 4.60
N ALA A 151 0.37 -9.73 3.45
CA ALA A 151 -0.31 -10.02 2.18
C ALA A 151 -0.10 -11.49 1.74
N VAL A 152 1.13 -12.02 1.83
CA VAL A 152 1.41 -13.43 1.46
C VAL A 152 0.70 -14.40 2.41
N GLU A 153 0.57 -14.06 3.69
CA GLU A 153 -0.17 -14.87 4.67
C GLU A 153 -1.64 -15.06 4.30
N ILE A 154 -2.26 -14.04 3.68
CA ILE A 154 -3.66 -14.12 3.18
C ILE A 154 -3.77 -15.05 1.97
N VAL A 155 -2.86 -14.94 0.99
CA VAL A 155 -3.03 -15.58 -0.33
C VAL A 155 -2.31 -16.90 -0.49
N ALA A 156 -1.22 -17.12 0.24
CA ALA A 156 -0.35 -18.29 0.15
C ALA A 156 0.43 -18.52 1.45
N PRO A 157 -0.24 -18.85 2.58
CA PRO A 157 0.41 -19.02 3.87
C PRO A 157 1.52 -20.09 3.86
N GLU A 158 1.39 -21.09 3.00
CA GLU A 158 2.40 -22.14 2.80
C GLU A 158 3.73 -21.61 2.22
N ALA A 159 3.71 -20.45 1.60
CA ALA A 159 4.89 -19.84 0.99
C ALA A 159 5.73 -18.98 1.96
N LEU A 160 5.30 -18.77 3.21
CA LEU A 160 5.96 -17.89 4.18
C LEU A 160 7.43 -18.28 4.46
N THR A 161 7.75 -19.58 4.46
CA THR A 161 9.14 -20.05 4.63
C THR A 161 10.01 -19.61 3.44
N GLN A 162 9.51 -19.77 2.21
CA GLN A 162 10.22 -19.34 1.00
C GLN A 162 10.30 -17.81 0.92
N LEU A 163 9.26 -17.10 1.36
CA LEU A 163 9.25 -15.64 1.42
C LEU A 163 10.39 -15.09 2.28
N LYS A 164 10.72 -15.77 3.39
CA LYS A 164 11.88 -15.38 4.20
C LYS A 164 13.17 -15.40 3.39
N GLU A 165 13.41 -16.46 2.60
CA GLU A 165 14.58 -16.57 1.73
C GLU A 165 14.58 -15.47 0.64
N VAL A 166 13.40 -15.18 0.05
CA VAL A 166 13.21 -14.10 -0.93
C VAL A 166 13.62 -12.74 -0.38
N LEU A 167 13.23 -12.43 0.85
CA LEU A 167 13.49 -11.12 1.47
C LEU A 167 14.93 -10.99 1.99
N ASP A 168 15.51 -12.07 2.52
CA ASP A 168 16.83 -12.07 3.12
C ASP A 168 17.96 -12.24 2.08
N SER A 169 17.73 -13.00 1.02
CA SER A 169 18.75 -13.38 0.03
C SER A 169 18.17 -13.51 -1.38
N PRO A 170 17.63 -12.42 -1.98
CA PRO A 170 16.91 -12.48 -3.26
C PRO A 170 17.78 -13.03 -4.40
N SER A 171 19.05 -12.66 -4.49
CA SER A 171 19.96 -13.18 -5.52
C SER A 171 20.14 -14.69 -5.42
N LYS A 172 20.34 -15.22 -4.22
CA LYS A 172 20.46 -16.66 -3.98
C LYS A 172 19.17 -17.39 -4.37
N TYR A 173 18.01 -16.83 -3.99
CA TYR A 173 16.70 -17.37 -4.35
C TYR A 173 16.53 -17.48 -5.87
N LEU A 174 16.87 -16.42 -6.62
CA LEU A 174 16.76 -16.37 -8.07
C LEU A 174 17.73 -17.35 -8.78
N LEU A 175 18.93 -17.53 -8.25
CA LEU A 175 19.92 -18.44 -8.83
C LEU A 175 19.58 -19.93 -8.58
N ALA A 176 19.13 -20.28 -7.39
CA ALA A 176 18.95 -21.65 -6.94
C ALA A 176 17.71 -22.36 -7.49
N ARG A 177 16.77 -21.65 -8.11
CA ARG A 177 15.47 -22.22 -8.50
C ARG A 177 15.42 -22.61 -9.96
N ASN A 178 15.00 -23.86 -10.22
CA ASN A 178 14.57 -24.32 -11.52
C ASN A 178 13.05 -24.09 -11.63
N MET A 179 12.58 -23.80 -12.84
CA MET A 179 11.20 -23.47 -13.09
C MET A 179 10.35 -24.68 -13.38
N ALA A 180 9.50 -25.04 -12.43
CA ALA A 180 8.23 -25.69 -12.72
C ALA A 180 7.19 -24.92 -11.89
N GLY A 181 6.38 -24.05 -12.49
CA GLY A 181 5.88 -22.95 -11.75
C GLY A 181 4.39 -22.94 -11.45
N SER A 182 4.03 -22.99 -10.17
CA SER A 182 2.76 -22.50 -9.69
C SER A 182 2.74 -20.97 -9.73
N ARG A 183 1.54 -20.38 -9.77
CA ARG A 183 1.33 -18.93 -9.69
C ARG A 183 2.06 -18.30 -8.48
N VAL A 184 2.00 -18.98 -7.33
CA VAL A 184 2.69 -18.56 -6.09
C VAL A 184 4.20 -18.40 -6.33
N ARG A 185 4.81 -19.36 -7.04
CA ARG A 185 6.25 -19.29 -7.33
C ARG A 185 6.61 -18.13 -8.26
N GLN A 186 5.78 -17.85 -9.25
CA GLN A 186 5.98 -16.69 -10.15
C GLN A 186 5.97 -15.38 -9.34
N GLU A 187 5.02 -15.23 -8.42
CA GLU A 187 4.93 -14.07 -7.53
C GLU A 187 6.14 -13.97 -6.60
N LEU A 188 6.61 -15.08 -6.02
CA LEU A 188 7.82 -15.06 -5.19
C LEU A 188 9.07 -14.66 -5.99
N VAL A 189 9.19 -15.11 -7.24
CA VAL A 189 10.25 -14.65 -8.14
C VAL A 189 10.15 -13.15 -8.42
N LEU A 190 8.94 -12.66 -8.68
CA LEU A 190 8.73 -11.23 -8.89
C LEU A 190 9.10 -10.41 -7.63
N LEU A 191 8.71 -10.87 -6.44
CA LEU A 191 9.11 -10.23 -5.18
C LEU A 191 10.64 -10.25 -4.99
N ALA A 192 11.31 -11.34 -5.37
CA ALA A 192 12.77 -11.43 -5.32
C ALA A 192 13.44 -10.43 -6.31
N LEU A 193 12.91 -10.30 -7.53
CA LEU A 193 13.39 -9.32 -8.51
C LEU A 193 13.19 -7.88 -8.00
N ILE A 194 12.02 -7.56 -7.43
CA ILE A 194 11.75 -6.26 -6.82
C ILE A 194 12.75 -5.96 -5.70
N LYS A 195 12.97 -6.93 -4.83
CA LYS A 195 13.91 -6.79 -3.71
C LYS A 195 15.36 -6.62 -4.18
N LEU A 196 15.78 -7.40 -5.18
CA LEU A 196 17.11 -7.29 -5.78
C LEU A 196 17.31 -5.91 -6.45
N ALA A 197 16.31 -5.45 -7.22
CA ALA A 197 16.36 -4.17 -7.92
C ALA A 197 16.57 -2.99 -6.99
N SER A 198 16.07 -3.03 -5.73
CA SER A 198 16.26 -1.96 -4.77
C SER A 198 17.75 -1.72 -4.42
N GLY A 199 18.54 -2.78 -4.38
CA GLY A 199 20.00 -2.74 -4.16
C GLY A 199 20.79 -2.62 -5.45
N ASP A 200 20.50 -3.49 -6.41
CA ASP A 200 21.24 -3.65 -7.67
C ASP A 200 20.26 -3.83 -8.84
N PRO A 201 19.84 -2.72 -9.49
CA PRO A 201 18.93 -2.79 -10.64
C PRO A 201 19.53 -3.48 -11.85
N ASP A 202 20.85 -3.40 -12.07
CA ASP A 202 21.52 -4.01 -13.22
C ASP A 202 21.54 -5.54 -13.08
N SER A 203 21.84 -6.06 -11.90
CA SER A 203 21.73 -7.50 -11.62
C SER A 203 20.28 -7.99 -11.73
N ALA A 204 19.31 -7.21 -11.28
CA ALA A 204 17.89 -7.57 -11.41
C ALA A 204 17.46 -7.61 -12.89
N ALA A 205 17.89 -6.64 -13.69
CA ALA A 205 17.63 -6.59 -15.12
C ALA A 205 18.23 -7.82 -15.83
N HIS A 206 19.49 -8.15 -15.52
CA HIS A 206 20.15 -9.33 -16.08
C HIS A 206 19.41 -10.63 -15.74
N GLN A 207 19.00 -10.82 -14.46
CA GLN A 207 18.24 -11.99 -14.04
C GLN A 207 16.87 -12.08 -14.75
N LEU A 208 16.17 -10.96 -14.85
CA LEU A 208 14.88 -10.91 -15.54
C LEU A 208 15.02 -11.26 -17.02
N ASP A 209 15.96 -10.65 -17.72
CA ASP A 209 16.15 -10.83 -19.16
C ASP A 209 16.67 -12.23 -19.53
N SER A 210 17.71 -12.70 -18.85
CA SER A 210 18.39 -13.96 -19.20
C SER A 210 17.65 -15.21 -18.75
N LYS A 211 16.77 -15.14 -17.73
CA LYS A 211 16.19 -16.34 -17.13
C LYS A 211 14.69 -16.26 -16.91
N TRP A 212 14.18 -15.14 -16.35
CA TRP A 212 12.86 -15.12 -15.78
C TRP A 212 11.75 -14.59 -16.70
N SER A 213 12.10 -13.88 -17.80
CA SER A 213 11.14 -13.28 -18.72
C SER A 213 10.16 -14.28 -19.33
N GLU A 214 10.61 -15.50 -19.63
CA GLU A 214 9.77 -16.53 -20.26
C GLU A 214 8.72 -17.12 -19.32
N TYR A 215 8.96 -17.04 -18.02
CA TYR A 215 8.12 -17.66 -16.98
C TYR A 215 7.13 -16.70 -16.33
N LEU A 216 7.36 -15.39 -16.44
CA LEU A 216 6.48 -14.38 -15.92
C LEU A 216 5.44 -13.96 -16.95
N SER A 217 4.23 -13.65 -16.52
CA SER A 217 3.21 -13.04 -17.36
C SER A 217 3.64 -11.67 -17.85
N ALA A 218 2.97 -11.14 -18.89
CA ALA A 218 3.28 -9.80 -19.40
C ALA A 218 3.07 -8.71 -18.32
N GLU A 219 2.11 -8.88 -17.43
CA GLU A 219 1.86 -7.94 -16.32
C GLU A 219 3.01 -7.98 -15.32
N GLU A 220 3.47 -9.16 -14.93
CA GLU A 220 4.59 -9.34 -13.99
C GLU A 220 5.91 -8.83 -14.56
N ARG A 221 6.19 -9.12 -15.85
CA ARG A 221 7.37 -8.57 -16.52
C ARG A 221 7.36 -7.05 -16.55
N ASN A 222 6.23 -6.45 -16.91
CA ASN A 222 6.11 -5.00 -16.95
C ASN A 222 6.29 -4.39 -15.57
N TRP A 223 5.74 -5.01 -14.54
CA TRP A 223 5.95 -4.56 -13.16
C TRP A 223 7.42 -4.64 -12.77
N ALA A 224 8.08 -5.77 -13.04
CA ALA A 224 9.52 -5.93 -12.76
C ALA A 224 10.37 -4.87 -13.47
N TRP A 225 10.17 -4.67 -14.77
CA TRP A 225 10.88 -3.63 -15.53
C TRP A 225 10.58 -2.22 -15.01
N GLY A 226 9.34 -1.95 -14.59
CA GLY A 226 8.95 -0.69 -13.96
C GLY A 226 9.75 -0.43 -12.68
N VAL A 227 9.87 -1.42 -11.80
CA VAL A 227 10.63 -1.29 -10.55
C VAL A 227 12.14 -1.18 -10.80
N ILE A 228 12.68 -1.97 -11.72
CA ILE A 228 14.09 -1.89 -12.12
C ILE A 228 14.40 -0.49 -12.66
N GLY A 229 13.56 0.00 -13.59
CA GLY A 229 13.70 1.34 -14.16
C GLY A 229 13.61 2.45 -13.11
N LYS A 230 12.66 2.36 -12.16
CA LYS A 230 12.53 3.28 -11.04
C LYS A 230 13.80 3.28 -10.17
N SER A 231 14.29 2.11 -9.78
CA SER A 231 15.50 1.99 -8.96
C SER A 231 16.73 2.58 -9.66
N ALA A 232 16.90 2.30 -10.95
CA ALA A 232 17.96 2.88 -11.76
C ALA A 232 17.83 4.41 -11.87
N ALA A 233 16.60 4.92 -12.08
CA ALA A 233 16.33 6.35 -12.14
C ALA A 233 16.65 7.08 -10.83
N GLN A 234 16.27 6.49 -9.68
CA GLN A 234 16.60 7.02 -8.36
C GLN A 234 18.11 7.08 -8.08
N LYS A 235 18.86 6.15 -8.64
CA LYS A 235 20.33 6.12 -8.59
C LYS A 235 21.00 6.97 -9.70
N LEU A 236 20.20 7.69 -10.47
CA LEU A 236 20.65 8.51 -11.59
C LEU A 236 21.40 7.72 -12.68
N SER A 237 21.14 6.42 -12.82
CA SER A 237 21.75 5.58 -13.86
C SER A 237 21.31 6.01 -15.25
N GLY A 238 22.24 5.98 -16.20
CA GLY A 238 21.94 6.19 -17.63
C GLY A 238 21.06 5.10 -18.24
N SER A 239 21.05 3.90 -17.65
CA SER A 239 20.26 2.75 -18.12
C SER A 239 18.77 2.85 -17.80
N ALA A 240 18.34 3.78 -16.92
CA ALA A 240 16.98 3.86 -16.42
C ALA A 240 15.91 3.92 -17.53
N HIS A 241 16.11 4.76 -18.53
CA HIS A 241 15.19 4.86 -19.67
C HIS A 241 15.15 3.57 -20.49
N GLY A 242 16.29 2.92 -20.72
CA GLY A 242 16.38 1.63 -21.41
C GLY A 242 15.57 0.54 -20.68
N TYR A 243 15.68 0.47 -19.35
CA TYR A 243 14.88 -0.47 -18.55
C TYR A 243 13.38 -0.22 -18.67
N PHE A 244 12.95 1.04 -18.58
CA PHE A 244 11.54 1.39 -18.79
C PHE A 244 11.04 1.12 -20.21
N SER A 245 11.91 1.09 -21.20
CA SER A 245 11.55 0.80 -22.60
C SER A 245 11.10 -0.66 -22.80
N ASN A 246 11.49 -1.57 -21.91
CA ASN A 246 11.02 -2.95 -21.90
C ASN A 246 9.56 -3.10 -21.41
N VAL A 247 8.97 -2.04 -20.84
CA VAL A 247 7.56 -2.02 -20.42
C VAL A 247 6.67 -1.89 -21.66
N THR A 248 5.99 -2.95 -22.02
CA THR A 248 5.15 -3.03 -23.23
C THR A 248 3.76 -2.42 -23.05
N ARG A 249 3.26 -2.32 -21.81
CA ARG A 249 1.96 -1.73 -21.48
C ARG A 249 2.04 -0.88 -20.21
N ASN A 250 1.84 0.42 -20.35
CA ASN A 250 1.84 1.37 -19.23
C ASN A 250 0.75 1.08 -18.20
N SER A 251 -0.41 0.55 -18.63
CA SER A 251 -1.52 0.18 -17.73
C SER A 251 -1.19 -0.94 -16.74
N HIS A 252 -0.05 -1.61 -16.88
CA HIS A 252 0.45 -2.58 -15.90
C HIS A 252 1.25 -1.93 -14.77
N LEU A 253 1.56 -0.65 -14.87
CA LEU A 253 2.30 0.12 -13.87
C LEU A 253 1.34 0.95 -13.02
N ASN A 254 1.71 1.18 -11.76
CA ASN A 254 1.06 2.17 -10.91
C ASN A 254 1.55 3.59 -11.23
N ASP A 255 0.85 4.60 -10.70
CA ASP A 255 1.16 6.01 -10.96
C ASP A 255 2.57 6.42 -10.49
N ASP A 256 3.08 5.83 -9.42
CA ASP A 256 4.45 6.09 -8.96
C ASP A 256 5.49 5.58 -9.98
N LEU A 257 5.33 4.36 -10.47
CA LEU A 257 6.21 3.80 -11.52
C LEU A 257 6.11 4.60 -12.83
N LEU A 258 4.90 5.02 -13.22
CA LEU A 258 4.68 5.89 -14.38
C LEU A 258 5.36 7.25 -14.18
N GLY A 259 5.27 7.84 -13.00
CA GLY A 259 5.95 9.08 -12.67
C GLY A 259 7.48 8.97 -12.79
N TRP A 260 8.06 7.86 -12.37
CA TRP A 260 9.49 7.60 -12.56
C TRP A 260 9.85 7.33 -14.03
N LYS A 261 8.98 6.67 -14.79
CA LYS A 261 9.14 6.48 -16.23
C LYS A 261 9.17 7.82 -16.98
N VAL A 262 8.28 8.76 -16.60
CA VAL A 262 8.30 10.14 -17.14
C VAL A 262 9.63 10.82 -16.81
N ARG A 263 10.10 10.79 -15.57
CA ARG A 263 11.38 11.40 -15.17
C ARG A 263 12.57 10.81 -15.93
N ALA A 264 12.59 9.50 -16.13
CA ALA A 264 13.63 8.83 -16.91
C ALA A 264 13.59 9.24 -18.39
N ALA A 265 12.39 9.37 -18.98
CA ALA A 265 12.22 9.84 -20.36
C ALA A 265 12.66 11.30 -20.53
N LEU A 266 12.28 12.19 -19.59
CA LEU A 266 12.72 13.59 -19.60
C LEU A 266 14.23 13.72 -19.54
N ARG A 267 14.88 12.98 -18.64
CA ARG A 267 16.34 12.97 -18.51
C ARG A 267 17.05 12.47 -19.78
N ALA A 268 16.43 11.52 -20.49
CA ALA A 268 16.95 10.96 -21.73
C ALA A 268 16.56 11.79 -22.98
N GLY A 269 15.85 12.91 -22.82
CA GLY A 269 15.37 13.75 -23.94
C GLY A 269 14.29 13.11 -24.80
N GLN A 270 13.58 12.10 -24.27
CA GLN A 270 12.57 11.33 -25.02
C GLN A 270 11.17 11.94 -24.86
N TRP A 271 11.01 13.15 -25.40
CA TRP A 271 9.81 13.97 -25.24
C TRP A 271 8.52 13.29 -25.72
N LYS A 272 8.56 12.55 -26.84
CA LYS A 272 7.39 11.82 -27.34
C LYS A 272 6.86 10.77 -26.36
N ALA A 273 7.73 10.17 -25.54
CA ALA A 273 7.32 9.19 -24.54
C ALA A 273 6.59 9.84 -23.36
N VAL A 274 6.93 11.09 -23.01
CA VAL A 274 6.37 11.80 -21.85
C VAL A 274 4.84 11.88 -21.91
N GLY A 275 4.29 12.37 -23.02
CA GLY A 275 2.84 12.52 -23.21
C GLY A 275 2.10 11.20 -23.03
N ASN A 276 2.56 10.15 -23.73
CA ASN A 276 1.94 8.82 -23.70
C ASN A 276 1.96 8.18 -22.29
N VAL A 277 3.03 8.42 -21.53
CA VAL A 277 3.15 7.87 -20.17
C VAL A 277 2.24 8.63 -19.20
N VAL A 278 2.17 9.96 -19.30
CA VAL A 278 1.24 10.78 -18.48
C VAL A 278 -0.22 10.41 -18.77
N ASP A 279 -0.58 10.16 -20.03
CA ASP A 279 -1.94 9.75 -20.40
C ASP A 279 -2.35 8.39 -19.81
N ALA A 280 -1.38 7.55 -19.49
CA ALA A 280 -1.62 6.26 -18.86
C ALA A 280 -1.81 6.32 -17.32
N MET A 281 -1.53 7.47 -16.70
CA MET A 281 -1.74 7.66 -15.25
C MET A 281 -3.23 7.68 -14.89
N GLY A 282 -3.53 7.41 -13.63
CA GLY A 282 -4.87 7.53 -13.06
C GLY A 282 -5.41 8.98 -13.16
N ALA A 283 -6.74 9.13 -13.09
CA ALA A 283 -7.40 10.43 -13.31
C ALA A 283 -6.91 11.51 -12.34
N GLU A 284 -6.70 11.17 -11.07
CA GLU A 284 -6.20 12.08 -10.04
C GLU A 284 -4.74 12.46 -10.30
N ALA A 285 -3.87 11.47 -10.55
CA ALA A 285 -2.46 11.72 -10.81
C ALA A 285 -2.24 12.60 -12.04
N ARG A 286 -3.02 12.41 -13.12
CA ARG A 286 -2.93 13.24 -14.33
C ARG A 286 -3.23 14.72 -14.11
N GLN A 287 -3.98 15.06 -13.04
CA GLN A 287 -4.32 16.43 -12.69
C GLN A 287 -3.24 17.12 -11.85
N ASP A 288 -2.24 16.38 -11.37
CA ASP A 288 -1.11 16.98 -10.66
C ASP A 288 -0.37 17.97 -11.58
N SER A 289 -0.12 19.17 -11.05
CA SER A 289 0.49 20.28 -11.80
C SER A 289 1.84 19.89 -12.42
N THR A 290 2.59 19.01 -11.80
CA THR A 290 3.87 18.49 -12.31
C THR A 290 3.67 17.77 -13.65
N TRP A 291 2.69 16.87 -13.73
CA TRP A 291 2.45 16.08 -14.94
C TRP A 291 1.77 16.89 -16.03
N VAL A 292 0.84 17.79 -15.65
CA VAL A 292 0.23 18.76 -16.58
C VAL A 292 1.31 19.62 -17.24
N TYR A 293 2.25 20.18 -16.47
CA TYR A 293 3.35 20.98 -16.98
C TYR A 293 4.23 20.19 -17.94
N TRP A 294 4.73 19.01 -17.55
CA TRP A 294 5.64 18.24 -18.41
C TRP A 294 4.97 17.70 -19.65
N LYS A 295 3.69 17.36 -19.60
CA LYS A 295 2.92 16.98 -20.78
C LYS A 295 2.80 18.15 -21.75
N ALA A 296 2.43 19.33 -21.27
CA ALA A 296 2.35 20.54 -22.09
C ALA A 296 3.70 20.86 -22.75
N ARG A 297 4.80 20.79 -22.00
CA ARG A 297 6.17 20.99 -22.56
C ARG A 297 6.55 19.95 -23.60
N ALA A 298 6.07 18.73 -23.51
CA ALA A 298 6.33 17.68 -24.47
C ALA A 298 5.51 17.81 -25.78
N MET A 299 4.52 18.67 -25.81
CA MET A 299 3.67 18.96 -26.98
C MET A 299 4.22 20.14 -27.82
N LEU A 300 5.17 20.91 -27.27
CA LEU A 300 5.86 22.01 -27.95
C LEU A 300 7.07 21.50 -28.76
#